data_0d68c811e78726d21d703c665ed7b8cc
#
_entry.id   0d68c811e78726d21d703c665ed7b8cc
#
_cell.length_a   1.000
_cell.length_b   1.000
_cell.length_c   1.000
_cell.angle_alpha   90.00
_cell.angle_beta   90.00
_cell.angle_gamma   90.00
#
_symmetry.space_group_name_H-M   'P 1'
#
loop_
_entity.id
_entity.type
_entity.pdbx_description
1 polymer ?
#
loop_
_entity_poly.entity_id
_entity_poly.type
_entity_poly.pdbx_seq_one_letter_code
_entity_poly.pdbx_strand_id
1 'polypeptide(L)'
;MNNTETSVRFERDPDGYGITCKIGGNRYSRAFFGPDREKPFRIPQPSDWQGLKKAASEAAIPSALTTGKQAELVDVTKAITGIKLDLRYAGTNNCFGMSIVDVKKAYLDRVAAVALGRVQKRLADYGYGLVIWEAYRPWSVSKLAYDAFPDDKKQMLPTPEQGFSHNTGRAVDVSLYYLETGEPVEMISDFDEP
;
A
#
# COMPACT_ATOMS: atom_id res chain seq x y z
N MET A 1 -22.39 26.78 -0.56
CA MET A 1 -21.39 25.71 -0.78
C MET A 1 -21.89 24.89 -1.96
N ASN A 2 -21.28 25.07 -3.13
CA ASN A 2 -21.69 24.32 -4.32
C ASN A 2 -21.16 22.90 -4.20
N ASN A 3 -22.05 21.98 -3.93
CA ASN A 3 -21.80 20.54 -3.96
C ASN A 3 -21.78 20.11 -5.44
N THR A 4 -20.64 20.24 -6.10
CA THR A 4 -20.46 19.70 -7.45
C THR A 4 -20.32 18.19 -7.32
N GLU A 5 -21.41 17.46 -7.54
CA GLU A 5 -21.36 16.00 -7.68
C GLU A 5 -20.42 15.65 -8.82
N THR A 6 -19.30 15.03 -8.50
CA THR A 6 -18.38 14.48 -9.50
C THR A 6 -18.93 13.16 -9.99
N SER A 7 -19.51 13.14 -11.19
CA SER A 7 -19.97 11.89 -11.78
C SER A 7 -18.80 11.04 -12.25
N VAL A 8 -18.85 9.74 -11.93
CA VAL A 8 -17.91 8.73 -12.45
C VAL A 8 -18.67 7.87 -13.44
N ARG A 9 -18.15 7.73 -14.66
CA ARG A 9 -18.74 6.89 -15.72
C ARG A 9 -17.72 5.90 -16.24
N PHE A 10 -18.11 4.64 -16.34
CA PHE A 10 -17.30 3.59 -16.93
C PHE A 10 -17.83 3.22 -18.32
N GLU A 11 -16.94 3.11 -19.30
CA GLU A 11 -17.18 2.43 -20.58
C GLU A 11 -16.69 0.98 -20.40
N ARG A 12 -17.49 0.01 -20.86
CA ARG A 12 -17.18 -1.41 -20.69
C ARG A 12 -17.03 -2.08 -22.05
N ASP A 13 -16.20 -3.12 -22.09
CA ASP A 13 -16.12 -4.03 -23.23
C ASP A 13 -17.33 -4.98 -23.28
N PRO A 14 -17.47 -5.82 -24.34
CA PRO A 14 -18.57 -6.78 -24.45
C PRO A 14 -18.64 -7.80 -23.29
N ASP A 15 -17.50 -8.07 -22.63
CA ASP A 15 -17.38 -8.99 -21.50
C ASP A 15 -17.69 -8.31 -20.16
N GLY A 16 -18.03 -7.00 -20.19
CA GLY A 16 -18.40 -6.22 -19.01
C GLY A 16 -17.25 -5.57 -18.24
N TYR A 17 -16.00 -5.73 -18.69
CA TYR A 17 -14.83 -5.11 -18.05
C TYR A 17 -14.75 -3.61 -18.37
N GLY A 18 -14.41 -2.80 -17.38
CA GLY A 18 -14.18 -1.37 -17.57
C GLY A 18 -12.97 -1.11 -18.45
N ILE A 19 -13.16 -0.43 -19.58
CA ILE A 19 -12.08 -0.04 -20.52
C ILE A 19 -11.67 1.41 -20.37
N THR A 20 -12.61 2.27 -19.95
CA THR A 20 -12.31 3.66 -19.62
C THR A 20 -13.15 4.12 -18.44
N CYS A 21 -12.62 5.11 -17.73
CA CYS A 21 -13.32 5.82 -16.67
C CYS A 21 -13.27 7.33 -16.96
N LYS A 22 -14.40 8.01 -16.80
CA LYS A 22 -14.48 9.48 -16.88
C LYS A 22 -14.78 10.04 -15.50
N ILE A 23 -13.94 10.93 -15.00
CA ILE A 23 -14.06 11.59 -13.70
C ILE A 23 -13.84 13.09 -13.88
N GLY A 24 -14.82 13.91 -13.54
CA GLY A 24 -14.69 15.36 -13.58
C GLY A 24 -14.25 15.92 -14.94
N GLY A 25 -14.66 15.29 -16.06
CA GLY A 25 -14.28 15.68 -17.42
C GLY A 25 -12.98 15.04 -17.95
N ASN A 26 -12.16 14.45 -17.11
CA ASN A 26 -10.96 13.71 -17.50
C ASN A 26 -11.32 12.28 -17.91
N ARG A 27 -10.65 11.76 -18.93
CA ARG A 27 -10.77 10.37 -19.38
C ARG A 27 -9.52 9.60 -19.01
N TYR A 28 -9.71 8.49 -18.33
CA TYR A 28 -8.67 7.53 -17.96
C TYR A 28 -8.94 6.23 -18.73
N SER A 29 -7.99 5.78 -19.51
CA SER A 29 -8.09 4.49 -20.20
C SER A 29 -7.44 3.40 -19.37
N ARG A 30 -8.01 2.19 -19.38
CA ARG A 30 -7.36 1.02 -18.80
C ARG A 30 -6.04 0.80 -19.54
N ALA A 31 -4.94 0.80 -18.82
CA ALA A 31 -3.68 0.33 -19.36
C ALA A 31 -3.73 -1.19 -19.50
N PHE A 32 -3.48 -1.71 -20.67
CA PHE A 32 -3.17 -3.13 -20.82
C PHE A 32 -1.70 -3.29 -20.45
N PHE A 33 -1.46 -3.94 -19.32
CA PHE A 33 -0.12 -4.33 -18.93
C PHE A 33 0.37 -5.32 -19.99
N GLY A 34 1.56 -5.04 -20.54
CA GLY A 34 2.15 -5.83 -21.62
C GLY A 34 2.53 -7.27 -21.18
N PRO A 35 3.22 -8.01 -22.03
CA PRO A 35 3.55 -9.43 -21.84
C PRO A 35 4.45 -9.72 -20.62
N ASP A 36 4.95 -8.70 -19.94
CA ASP A 36 5.82 -8.82 -18.74
C ASP A 36 5.07 -9.00 -17.42
N ARG A 37 3.75 -9.24 -17.43
CA ARG A 37 2.92 -9.51 -16.24
C ARG A 37 3.46 -10.61 -15.32
N GLU A 38 4.27 -11.53 -15.86
CA GLU A 38 4.85 -12.64 -15.09
C GLU A 38 6.05 -12.21 -14.24
N LYS A 39 6.59 -11.00 -14.46
CA LYS A 39 7.75 -10.51 -13.72
C LYS A 39 7.33 -9.43 -12.75
N PRO A 40 7.49 -9.68 -11.44
CA PRO A 40 7.21 -8.65 -10.45
C PRO A 40 8.11 -7.43 -10.68
N PHE A 41 7.55 -6.24 -10.48
CA PHE A 41 8.33 -4.99 -10.54
C PHE A 41 9.52 -5.07 -9.56
N ARG A 42 10.71 -4.74 -10.04
CA ARG A 42 11.94 -4.76 -9.25
C ARG A 42 12.75 -3.50 -9.53
N ILE A 43 13.32 -2.94 -8.47
CA ILE A 43 14.37 -1.93 -8.58
C ILE A 43 15.75 -2.60 -8.54
N PRO A 44 16.78 -1.99 -9.15
CA PRO A 44 18.16 -2.42 -8.95
C PRO A 44 18.51 -2.40 -7.47
N GLN A 45 19.08 -3.50 -6.97
CA GLN A 45 19.49 -3.54 -5.57
C GLN A 45 20.70 -2.65 -5.32
N PRO A 46 20.68 -1.81 -4.27
CA PRO A 46 21.84 -1.04 -3.86
C PRO A 46 23.02 -1.95 -3.52
N SER A 47 24.23 -1.53 -3.89
CA SER A 47 25.47 -2.27 -3.60
C SER A 47 25.79 -2.36 -2.11
N ASP A 48 25.36 -1.37 -1.31
CA ASP A 48 25.57 -1.30 0.15
C ASP A 48 24.24 -1.25 0.91
N TRP A 49 23.47 -2.33 0.84
CA TRP A 49 22.21 -2.43 1.58
C TRP A 49 22.39 -2.32 3.10
N GLN A 50 23.46 -2.91 3.64
CA GLN A 50 23.71 -2.90 5.09
C GLN A 50 24.07 -1.49 5.59
N GLY A 51 24.86 -0.75 4.83
CA GLY A 51 25.16 0.65 5.13
C GLY A 51 23.92 1.52 5.11
N LEU A 52 23.05 1.37 4.11
CA LEU A 52 21.76 2.07 4.04
C LEU A 52 20.86 1.74 5.22
N LYS A 53 20.72 0.44 5.58
CA LYS A 53 19.90 -0.01 6.73
C LYS A 53 20.43 0.61 8.03
N LYS A 54 21.73 0.61 8.24
CA LYS A 54 22.37 1.22 9.40
C LYS A 54 22.11 2.73 9.43
N ALA A 55 22.42 3.43 8.35
CA ALA A 55 22.22 4.87 8.25
C ALA A 55 20.75 5.28 8.51
N ALA A 56 19.80 4.56 7.94
CA ALA A 56 18.39 4.82 8.17
C ALA A 56 17.95 4.58 9.62
N SER A 57 18.54 3.57 10.29
CA SER A 57 18.21 3.26 11.70
C SER A 57 18.80 4.28 12.70
N GLU A 58 19.94 4.90 12.36
CA GLU A 58 20.63 5.89 13.17
C GLU A 58 20.17 7.34 12.87
N ALA A 59 19.44 7.53 11.78
CA ALA A 59 18.97 8.85 11.38
C ALA A 59 17.90 9.42 12.34
N ALA A 60 18.03 10.70 12.66
CA ALA A 60 17.04 11.40 13.46
C ALA A 60 15.75 11.62 12.68
N ILE A 61 14.61 11.32 13.28
CA ILE A 61 13.30 11.63 12.70
C ILE A 61 13.15 13.15 12.64
N PRO A 62 12.76 13.74 11.50
CA PRO A 62 12.51 15.18 11.41
C PRO A 62 11.55 15.67 12.50
N SER A 63 11.90 16.75 13.19
CA SER A 63 11.12 17.24 14.32
C SER A 63 9.68 17.60 13.95
N ALA A 64 9.45 18.05 12.71
CA ALA A 64 8.11 18.33 12.19
C ALA A 64 7.20 17.09 12.18
N LEU A 65 7.78 15.87 12.06
CA LEU A 65 7.02 14.61 12.03
C LEU A 65 6.77 14.04 13.43
N THR A 66 7.43 14.57 14.46
CA THR A 66 7.25 14.13 15.85
C THR A 66 6.22 14.97 16.62
N THR A 67 5.71 16.05 16.00
CA THR A 67 4.70 16.92 16.58
C THR A 67 3.29 16.38 16.33
N GLY A 68 2.43 16.42 17.35
CA GLY A 68 1.03 16.03 17.25
C GLY A 68 0.68 14.78 18.06
N LYS A 69 -0.57 14.34 17.88
CA LYS A 69 -1.06 13.14 18.59
C LYS A 69 -0.44 11.88 17.98
N GLN A 70 0.28 11.13 18.79
CA GLN A 70 0.81 9.85 18.37
C GLN A 70 -0.31 8.85 18.09
N ALA A 71 -0.09 7.94 17.11
CA ALA A 71 -0.99 6.87 16.79
C ALA A 71 -1.10 5.87 17.96
N GLU A 72 -2.31 5.47 18.28
CA GLU A 72 -2.56 4.32 19.14
C GLU A 72 -2.57 3.05 18.27
N LEU A 73 -1.40 2.45 18.09
CA LEU A 73 -1.24 1.30 17.22
C LEU A 73 -1.88 0.04 17.81
N VAL A 74 -2.76 -0.58 17.03
CA VAL A 74 -3.40 -1.86 17.37
C VAL A 74 -3.07 -2.91 16.31
N ASP A 75 -2.92 -4.16 16.73
CA ASP A 75 -2.74 -5.30 15.83
C ASP A 75 -4.04 -5.55 15.05
N VAL A 76 -3.98 -5.41 13.73
CA VAL A 76 -5.17 -5.49 12.88
C VAL A 76 -5.82 -6.87 12.89
N THR A 77 -5.05 -7.94 13.09
CA THR A 77 -5.59 -9.31 13.14
C THR A 77 -6.40 -9.56 14.41
N LYS A 78 -6.10 -8.81 15.48
CA LYS A 78 -6.88 -8.84 16.74
C LYS A 78 -8.09 -7.90 16.69
N ALA A 79 -7.98 -6.83 15.92
CA ALA A 79 -9.03 -5.81 15.81
C ALA A 79 -10.09 -6.14 14.76
N ILE A 80 -9.76 -6.91 13.72
CA ILE A 80 -10.62 -7.15 12.56
C ILE A 80 -10.68 -8.64 12.24
N THR A 81 -11.84 -9.24 12.46
CA THR A 81 -12.08 -10.66 12.17
C THR A 81 -12.06 -10.91 10.65
N GLY A 82 -11.43 -12.01 10.24
CA GLY A 82 -11.42 -12.46 8.83
C GLY A 82 -10.43 -11.71 7.93
N ILE A 83 -9.64 -10.76 8.48
CA ILE A 83 -8.59 -10.12 7.69
C ILE A 83 -7.41 -11.07 7.50
N LYS A 84 -6.84 -11.11 6.30
CA LYS A 84 -5.63 -11.89 5.98
C LYS A 84 -4.41 -10.97 5.90
N LEU A 85 -3.22 -11.53 6.11
CA LEU A 85 -1.95 -10.83 5.95
C LEU A 85 -1.13 -11.51 4.85
N ASP A 86 -0.62 -10.68 3.91
CA ASP A 86 0.42 -11.02 2.94
C ASP A 86 1.41 -9.85 2.91
N LEU A 87 2.15 -9.69 4.02
CA LEU A 87 2.99 -8.51 4.26
C LEU A 87 4.18 -8.50 3.30
N ARG A 88 4.06 -7.71 2.23
CA ARG A 88 4.98 -7.69 1.11
C ARG A 88 6.40 -7.29 1.53
N TYR A 89 6.55 -6.29 2.37
CA TYR A 89 7.87 -5.85 2.86
C TYR A 89 8.49 -6.75 3.94
N ALA A 90 7.71 -7.66 4.54
CA ALA A 90 8.25 -8.71 5.42
C ALA A 90 8.70 -9.97 4.66
N GLY A 91 8.51 -10.01 3.36
CA GLY A 91 8.91 -11.08 2.45
C GLY A 91 9.79 -10.58 1.31
N THR A 92 9.89 -11.39 0.27
CA THR A 92 10.66 -11.07 -0.94
C THR A 92 9.79 -10.62 -2.12
N ASN A 93 8.46 -10.69 -1.99
CA ASN A 93 7.53 -10.27 -3.03
C ASN A 93 7.20 -8.78 -2.93
N ASN A 94 8.20 -7.94 -3.20
CA ASN A 94 8.14 -6.48 -3.21
C ASN A 94 9.19 -5.94 -4.18
N CYS A 95 9.18 -4.66 -4.48
CA CYS A 95 10.10 -4.04 -5.45
C CYS A 95 11.60 -4.19 -5.11
N PHE A 96 11.97 -4.44 -3.85
CA PHE A 96 13.35 -4.67 -3.42
C PHE A 96 13.80 -6.13 -3.62
N GLY A 97 12.88 -7.09 -3.77
CA GLY A 97 13.20 -8.52 -3.87
C GLY A 97 13.75 -9.13 -2.57
N MET A 98 13.63 -8.41 -1.46
CA MET A 98 14.10 -8.83 -0.13
C MET A 98 13.21 -8.28 0.97
N SER A 99 13.29 -8.86 2.17
CA SER A 99 12.61 -8.31 3.35
C SER A 99 13.29 -7.04 3.81
N ILE A 100 12.51 -5.97 4.01
CA ILE A 100 12.97 -4.70 4.59
C ILE A 100 12.37 -4.44 5.98
N VAL A 101 11.44 -5.31 6.41
CA VAL A 101 10.77 -5.24 7.72
C VAL A 101 10.87 -6.61 8.39
N ASP A 102 11.36 -6.63 9.63
CA ASP A 102 11.52 -7.88 10.38
C ASP A 102 10.21 -8.35 11.07
N VAL A 103 9.23 -7.43 11.23
CA VAL A 103 7.97 -7.70 11.95
C VAL A 103 6.91 -8.24 11.00
N LYS A 104 6.43 -9.46 11.28
CA LYS A 104 5.35 -10.13 10.53
C LYS A 104 3.96 -9.84 11.12
N LYS A 105 3.70 -8.60 11.50
CA LYS A 105 2.42 -8.14 12.04
C LYS A 105 2.05 -6.81 11.42
N ALA A 106 0.77 -6.61 11.19
CA ALA A 106 0.23 -5.35 10.70
C ALA A 106 -0.37 -4.54 11.86
N TYR A 107 0.03 -3.28 11.96
CA TYR A 107 -0.50 -2.35 12.95
C TYR A 107 -1.15 -1.15 12.26
N LEU A 108 -2.24 -0.67 12.83
CA LEU A 108 -2.88 0.59 12.41
C LEU A 108 -3.23 1.42 13.65
N ASP A 109 -3.36 2.74 13.44
CA ASP A 109 -4.03 3.60 14.42
C ASP A 109 -5.43 3.04 14.71
N ARG A 110 -5.84 3.03 15.99
CA ARG A 110 -7.12 2.46 16.42
C ARG A 110 -8.30 2.98 15.59
N VAL A 111 -8.32 4.27 15.26
CA VAL A 111 -9.41 4.87 14.47
C VAL A 111 -9.42 4.33 13.05
N ALA A 112 -8.24 4.18 12.44
CA ALA A 112 -8.09 3.59 11.11
C ALA A 112 -8.48 2.10 11.11
N ALA A 113 -8.08 1.34 12.12
CA ALA A 113 -8.45 -0.06 12.27
C ALA A 113 -9.96 -0.26 12.39
N VAL A 114 -10.65 0.60 13.16
CA VAL A 114 -12.13 0.58 13.25
C VAL A 114 -12.77 0.90 11.91
N ALA A 115 -12.24 1.87 11.16
CA ALA A 115 -12.75 2.20 9.83
C ALA A 115 -12.56 1.02 8.86
N LEU A 116 -11.36 0.41 8.84
CA LEU A 116 -11.06 -0.76 8.01
C LEU A 116 -11.93 -1.97 8.35
N GLY A 117 -12.25 -2.16 9.63
CA GLY A 117 -13.18 -3.21 10.08
C GLY A 117 -14.59 -3.06 9.50
N ARG A 118 -15.06 -1.81 9.31
CA ARG A 118 -16.33 -1.54 8.62
C ARG A 118 -16.23 -1.89 7.13
N VAL A 119 -15.10 -1.62 6.50
CA VAL A 119 -14.84 -2.00 5.09
C VAL A 119 -14.85 -3.51 4.95
N GLN A 120 -14.10 -4.23 5.80
CA GLN A 120 -14.07 -5.71 5.82
C GLN A 120 -15.47 -6.30 5.93
N LYS A 121 -16.29 -5.77 6.88
CA LYS A 121 -17.66 -6.24 7.06
C LYS A 121 -18.52 -6.00 5.83
N ARG A 122 -18.40 -4.83 5.19
CA ARG A 122 -19.19 -4.51 4.00
C ARG A 122 -18.76 -5.33 2.78
N LEU A 123 -17.48 -5.62 2.63
CA LEU A 123 -16.97 -6.47 1.54
C LEU A 123 -17.48 -7.90 1.63
N ALA A 124 -17.72 -8.39 2.85
CA ALA A 124 -18.28 -9.72 3.07
C ALA A 124 -19.66 -9.89 2.43
N ASP A 125 -20.49 -8.84 2.39
CA ASP A 125 -21.80 -8.84 1.72
C ASP A 125 -21.68 -9.09 0.20
N TYR A 126 -20.50 -8.87 -0.37
CA TYR A 126 -20.17 -9.08 -1.79
C TYR A 126 -19.30 -10.32 -2.03
N GLY A 127 -19.04 -11.13 -1.00
CA GLY A 127 -18.24 -12.35 -1.11
C GLY A 127 -16.73 -12.12 -1.04
N TYR A 128 -16.26 -10.95 -0.60
CA TYR A 128 -14.85 -10.61 -0.52
C TYR A 128 -14.36 -10.38 0.92
N GLY A 129 -13.07 -10.65 1.12
CA GLY A 129 -12.34 -10.27 2.32
C GLY A 129 -11.07 -9.49 1.97
N LEU A 130 -10.50 -8.79 2.96
CA LEU A 130 -9.28 -7.99 2.80
C LEU A 130 -8.02 -8.80 3.07
N VAL A 131 -7.01 -8.59 2.23
CA VAL A 131 -5.61 -8.98 2.47
C VAL A 131 -4.79 -7.72 2.71
N ILE A 132 -4.07 -7.64 3.80
CA ILE A 132 -3.15 -6.53 4.10
C ILE A 132 -1.80 -6.83 3.47
N TRP A 133 -1.35 -5.96 2.59
CA TRP A 133 -0.01 -5.98 2.00
C TRP A 133 0.98 -5.13 2.79
N GLU A 134 0.55 -3.96 3.27
CA GLU A 134 1.30 -3.12 4.18
C GLU A 134 0.36 -2.33 5.11
N ALA A 135 0.85 -1.95 6.30
CA ALA A 135 0.14 -1.10 7.26
C ALA A 135 1.10 -0.06 7.86
N TYR A 136 1.14 0.11 9.18
CA TYR A 136 2.10 1.00 9.80
C TYR A 136 3.54 0.61 9.44
N ARG A 137 4.32 1.56 8.98
CA ARG A 137 5.73 1.45 8.66
C ARG A 137 6.53 2.46 9.48
N PRO A 138 7.53 2.04 10.28
CA PRO A 138 8.40 2.99 10.97
C PRO A 138 9.07 3.95 9.99
N TRP A 139 9.29 5.19 10.41
CA TRP A 139 9.92 6.21 9.56
C TRP A 139 11.30 5.78 9.03
N SER A 140 12.11 5.11 9.87
CA SER A 140 13.43 4.60 9.46
C SER A 140 13.34 3.59 8.31
N VAL A 141 12.28 2.76 8.26
CA VAL A 141 12.06 1.83 7.14
C VAL A 141 11.65 2.59 5.89
N SER A 142 10.83 3.63 6.01
CA SER A 142 10.47 4.49 4.88
C SER A 142 11.69 5.24 4.33
N LYS A 143 12.56 5.72 5.22
CA LYS A 143 13.83 6.34 4.83
C LYS A 143 14.73 5.35 4.11
N LEU A 144 14.90 4.14 4.64
CA LEU A 144 15.65 3.07 3.99
C LEU A 144 15.12 2.80 2.57
N ALA A 145 13.80 2.65 2.43
CA ALA A 145 13.17 2.43 1.14
C ALA A 145 13.46 3.58 0.17
N TYR A 146 13.30 4.83 0.61
CA TYR A 146 13.59 6.02 -0.19
C TYR A 146 15.07 6.08 -0.62
N ASP A 147 16.01 5.86 0.31
CA ASP A 147 17.43 5.90 0.02
C ASP A 147 17.86 4.80 -0.95
N ALA A 148 17.19 3.65 -0.91
CA ALA A 148 17.42 2.51 -1.79
C ALA A 148 16.87 2.68 -3.21
N PHE A 149 15.91 3.58 -3.41
CA PHE A 149 15.35 3.83 -4.74
C PHE A 149 16.36 4.50 -5.67
N PRO A 150 16.36 4.16 -6.98
CA PRO A 150 17.16 4.88 -7.98
C PRO A 150 16.81 6.37 -8.02
N ASP A 151 17.83 7.23 -8.19
CA ASP A 151 17.65 8.68 -8.12
C ASP A 151 16.68 9.23 -9.16
N ASP A 152 16.64 8.63 -10.34
CA ASP A 152 15.71 8.98 -11.42
C ASP A 152 14.24 8.65 -11.09
N LYS A 153 14.00 7.84 -10.06
CA LYS A 153 12.64 7.44 -9.60
C LYS A 153 12.24 8.09 -8.28
N LYS A 154 13.19 8.66 -7.52
CA LYS A 154 12.91 9.28 -6.22
C LYS A 154 11.89 10.42 -6.28
N GLN A 155 11.82 11.13 -7.41
CA GLN A 155 10.83 12.21 -7.61
C GLN A 155 9.37 11.75 -7.53
N MET A 156 9.12 10.44 -7.64
CA MET A 156 7.78 9.85 -7.53
C MET A 156 7.40 9.53 -6.07
N LEU A 157 8.34 9.65 -5.14
CA LEU A 157 8.15 9.33 -3.73
C LEU A 157 8.14 10.59 -2.88
N PRO A 158 7.37 10.62 -1.78
CA PRO A 158 7.55 11.65 -0.75
C PRO A 158 8.97 11.59 -0.19
N THR A 159 9.53 12.75 0.16
CA THR A 159 10.87 12.76 0.81
C THR A 159 10.77 12.38 2.28
N PRO A 160 11.86 11.89 2.90
CA PRO A 160 11.88 11.58 4.33
C PRO A 160 11.48 12.76 5.22
N GLU A 161 11.76 14.00 4.80
CA GLU A 161 11.40 15.23 5.52
C GLU A 161 9.90 15.52 5.48
N GLN A 162 9.23 15.16 4.39
CA GLN A 162 7.78 15.27 4.25
C GLN A 162 7.04 14.19 5.07
N GLY A 163 7.72 13.08 5.34
CA GLY A 163 7.13 11.90 5.95
C GLY A 163 6.25 11.11 4.98
N PHE A 164 5.83 9.95 5.43
CA PHE A 164 5.04 9.01 4.63
C PHE A 164 3.73 8.70 5.35
N SER A 165 2.65 8.50 4.60
CA SER A 165 1.32 8.22 5.17
C SER A 165 1.33 6.99 6.09
N HIS A 166 2.09 5.94 5.74
CA HIS A 166 2.25 4.72 6.55
C HIS A 166 2.92 4.96 7.91
N ASN A 167 3.73 6.03 8.05
CA ASN A 167 4.35 6.39 9.34
C ASN A 167 3.33 6.85 10.38
N THR A 168 2.15 7.28 9.94
CA THR A 168 1.07 7.73 10.83
C THR A 168 0.21 6.59 11.38
N GLY A 169 0.35 5.37 10.85
CA GLY A 169 -0.54 4.25 11.13
C GLY A 169 -1.95 4.41 10.53
N ARG A 170 -2.16 5.37 9.61
CA ARG A 170 -3.48 5.67 9.03
C ARG A 170 -3.58 5.31 7.56
N ALA A 171 -2.52 4.79 6.97
CA ALA A 171 -2.51 4.24 5.63
C ALA A 171 -2.34 2.72 5.68
N VAL A 172 -2.92 2.05 4.71
CA VAL A 172 -2.87 0.61 4.55
C VAL A 172 -2.94 0.28 3.06
N ASP A 173 -2.07 -0.63 2.61
CA ASP A 173 -2.15 -1.22 1.28
C ASP A 173 -2.87 -2.56 1.39
N VAL A 174 -3.87 -2.73 0.55
CA VAL A 174 -4.76 -3.88 0.63
C VAL A 174 -5.00 -4.51 -0.73
N SER A 175 -5.28 -5.80 -0.70
CA SER A 175 -5.88 -6.56 -1.78
C SER A 175 -7.13 -7.27 -1.28
N LEU A 176 -7.75 -8.05 -2.15
CA LEU A 176 -8.96 -8.80 -1.86
C LEU A 176 -8.72 -10.30 -2.01
N TYR A 177 -9.54 -11.08 -1.31
CA TYR A 177 -9.65 -12.51 -1.54
C TYR A 177 -11.13 -12.92 -1.60
N TYR A 178 -11.44 -14.00 -2.31
CA TYR A 178 -12.77 -14.58 -2.33
C TYR A 178 -13.06 -15.30 -1.02
N LEU A 179 -14.16 -15.00 -0.34
CA LEU A 179 -14.52 -15.66 0.91
C LEU A 179 -14.82 -17.14 0.72
N GLU A 180 -15.42 -17.51 -0.42
CA GLU A 180 -15.79 -18.89 -0.75
C GLU A 180 -14.58 -19.80 -0.91
N THR A 181 -13.56 -19.36 -1.66
CA THR A 181 -12.39 -20.17 -2.01
C THR A 181 -11.17 -19.87 -1.17
N GLY A 182 -11.11 -18.66 -0.61
CA GLY A 182 -9.92 -18.13 0.07
C GLY A 182 -8.82 -17.67 -0.87
N GLU A 183 -9.00 -17.80 -2.20
CA GLU A 183 -8.04 -17.42 -3.22
C GLU A 183 -7.97 -15.90 -3.39
N PRO A 184 -6.80 -15.35 -3.74
CA PRO A 184 -6.67 -13.92 -4.00
C PRO A 184 -7.47 -13.50 -5.23
N VAL A 185 -7.99 -12.27 -5.19
CA VAL A 185 -8.58 -11.62 -6.37
C VAL A 185 -7.45 -11.10 -7.25
N GLU A 186 -7.51 -11.40 -8.53
CA GLU A 186 -6.55 -10.85 -9.50
C GLU A 186 -6.70 -9.33 -9.60
N MET A 187 -5.60 -8.61 -9.35
CA MET A 187 -5.53 -7.16 -9.43
C MET A 187 -4.93 -6.72 -10.78
N ILE A 188 -5.17 -5.47 -11.13
CA ILE A 188 -4.68 -4.89 -12.40
C ILE A 188 -3.18 -4.61 -12.40
N SER A 189 -2.56 -4.50 -11.23
CA SER A 189 -1.12 -4.31 -11.03
C SER A 189 -0.64 -5.08 -9.81
N ASP A 190 0.67 -5.30 -9.71
CA ASP A 190 1.29 -5.86 -8.51
C ASP A 190 1.51 -4.75 -7.48
N PHE A 191 1.98 -5.16 -6.29
CA PHE A 191 2.32 -4.26 -5.20
C PHE A 191 3.47 -3.33 -5.60
N ASP A 192 3.32 -2.02 -5.37
CA ASP A 192 4.30 -0.96 -5.71
C ASP A 192 4.65 -0.87 -7.22
N GLU A 193 3.88 -1.47 -8.08
CA GLU A 193 4.04 -1.33 -9.52
C GLU A 193 3.51 0.05 -9.94
N PRO A 194 4.38 0.93 -10.55
CA PRO A 194 4.02 2.30 -10.90
C PRO A 194 3.07 2.42 -12.08
#